data_8c02cea589277b0419034dbda8d785ab
#
_entry.id   8c02cea589277b0419034dbda8d785ab
#
_cell.length_a   1.000
_cell.length_b   1.000
_cell.length_c   1.000
_cell.angle_alpha   90.00
_cell.angle_beta   90.00
_cell.angle_gamma   90.00
#
_symmetry.space_group_name_H-M   'P 1'
#
loop_
_entity.id
_entity.type
_entity.pdbx_description
1 polymer ?
#
loop_
_entity_poly.entity_id
_entity_poly.type
_entity_poly.pdbx_seq_one_letter_code
_entity_poly.pdbx_strand_id
1 'polypeptide(L)'
;MKTASIILAAGQGTRMRSRLPKVLHPLLGKPMLLYALEAARSASDYAPVLVIGHAAQEVRAAVESAGAEALFALQEQQLGTGHAVMSARLAVPEDADLVLVTCGDMPLLRPETLRQLAALHRENGGVLTMTSVVGDVPRGFGRIPRGANGSILAIVEEAAATPE
;
A
#
# COMPACT_ATOMS: atom_id res chain seq x y z
N MET A 1 -0.13 20.37 -7.32
CA MET A 1 0.21 18.95 -7.59
C MET A 1 -0.91 18.10 -7.05
N LYS A 2 -1.60 17.39 -7.94
CA LYS A 2 -2.71 16.49 -7.59
C LYS A 2 -2.16 15.13 -7.19
N THR A 3 -2.66 14.58 -6.10
CA THR A 3 -2.21 13.32 -5.52
C THR A 3 -3.27 12.24 -5.69
N ALA A 4 -2.93 11.15 -6.35
CA ALA A 4 -3.71 9.91 -6.36
C ALA A 4 -3.18 8.92 -5.32
N SER A 5 -3.97 7.92 -4.95
CA SER A 5 -3.52 6.86 -4.07
C SER A 5 -3.86 5.47 -4.61
N ILE A 6 -2.95 4.53 -4.39
CA ILE A 6 -3.10 3.11 -4.69
C ILE A 6 -3.00 2.33 -3.39
N ILE A 7 -3.94 1.44 -3.14
CA ILE A 7 -3.96 0.57 -1.97
C ILE A 7 -3.82 -0.88 -2.44
N LEU A 8 -2.79 -1.57 -1.98
CA LEU A 8 -2.51 -2.94 -2.35
C LEU A 8 -3.26 -3.91 -1.43
N ALA A 9 -4.20 -4.66 -1.99
CA ALA A 9 -5.06 -5.61 -1.28
C ALA A 9 -5.22 -6.94 -2.01
N ALA A 10 -4.35 -7.25 -2.99
CA ALA A 10 -4.45 -8.45 -3.83
C ALA A 10 -3.84 -9.71 -3.20
N GLY A 11 -3.11 -9.58 -2.08
CA GLY A 11 -2.36 -10.67 -1.47
C GLY A 11 -3.23 -11.72 -0.77
N GLN A 12 -2.82 -13.01 -0.83
CA GLN A 12 -3.56 -14.12 -0.24
C GLN A 12 -3.53 -14.14 1.30
N GLY A 13 -2.52 -13.53 1.94
CA GLY A 13 -2.42 -13.52 3.41
C GLY A 13 -2.26 -14.91 4.04
N THR A 14 -1.56 -15.83 3.39
CA THR A 14 -1.42 -17.26 3.77
C THR A 14 -0.98 -17.48 5.22
N ARG A 15 -0.19 -16.56 5.77
CA ARG A 15 0.26 -16.59 7.19
C ARG A 15 -0.89 -16.49 8.20
N MET A 16 -2.03 -15.94 7.82
CA MET A 16 -3.21 -15.80 8.71
C MET A 16 -3.94 -17.12 8.96
N ARG A 17 -3.73 -18.16 8.13
CA ARG A 17 -4.41 -19.48 8.22
C ARG A 17 -5.93 -19.35 8.36
N SER A 18 -6.53 -18.39 7.67
CA SER A 18 -7.95 -18.06 7.71
C SER A 18 -8.55 -18.15 6.29
N ARG A 19 -9.84 -18.47 6.21
CA ARG A 19 -10.60 -18.39 4.95
C ARG A 19 -10.94 -16.96 4.59
N LEU A 20 -11.03 -16.07 5.61
CA LEU A 20 -11.27 -14.66 5.39
C LEU A 20 -10.02 -14.01 4.81
N PRO A 21 -10.12 -13.23 3.72
CA PRO A 21 -9.01 -12.47 3.17
C PRO A 21 -8.35 -11.61 4.26
N LYS A 22 -7.00 -11.54 4.26
CA LYS A 22 -6.24 -10.83 5.30
C LYS A 22 -6.77 -9.43 5.57
N VAL A 23 -7.03 -8.68 4.52
CA VAL A 23 -7.45 -7.27 4.59
C VAL A 23 -8.89 -7.09 5.12
N LEU A 24 -9.69 -8.16 5.14
CA LEU A 24 -11.06 -8.16 5.65
C LEU A 24 -11.16 -8.56 7.13
N HIS A 25 -10.06 -8.99 7.76
CA HIS A 25 -10.10 -9.28 9.19
C HIS A 25 -10.51 -8.04 9.97
N PRO A 26 -11.45 -8.18 10.92
CA PRO A 26 -11.95 -7.04 11.66
C PRO A 26 -10.95 -6.58 12.73
N LEU A 27 -10.80 -5.28 12.84
CA LEU A 27 -10.15 -4.60 13.94
C LEU A 27 -11.20 -3.67 14.56
N LEU A 28 -11.55 -3.86 15.83
CA LEU A 28 -12.62 -3.13 16.51
C LEU A 28 -13.95 -3.12 15.70
N GLY A 29 -14.30 -4.26 15.11
CA GLY A 29 -15.55 -4.44 14.36
C GLY A 29 -15.55 -3.93 12.91
N LYS A 30 -14.46 -3.34 12.43
CA LYS A 30 -14.32 -2.79 11.07
C LYS A 30 -13.17 -3.50 10.33
N PRO A 31 -13.34 -3.94 9.06
CA PRO A 31 -12.26 -4.52 8.26
C PRO A 31 -11.00 -3.63 8.22
N MET A 32 -9.81 -4.23 8.36
CA MET A 32 -8.52 -3.50 8.33
C MET A 32 -8.39 -2.62 7.09
N LEU A 33 -8.86 -3.10 5.94
CA LEU A 33 -8.83 -2.38 4.68
C LEU A 33 -9.52 -1.02 4.75
N LEU A 34 -10.63 -0.92 5.45
CA LEU A 34 -11.40 0.33 5.52
C LEU A 34 -10.67 1.44 6.28
N TYR A 35 -9.82 1.09 7.25
CA TYR A 35 -8.93 2.07 7.89
C TYR A 35 -7.88 2.60 6.91
N ALA A 36 -7.23 1.69 6.16
CA ALA A 36 -6.25 2.08 5.14
C ALA A 36 -6.90 2.92 4.03
N LEU A 37 -8.12 2.58 3.63
CA LEU A 37 -8.88 3.31 2.62
C LEU A 37 -9.19 4.74 3.07
N GLU A 38 -9.67 4.92 4.31
CA GLU A 38 -9.95 6.23 4.88
C GLU A 38 -8.68 7.09 4.98
N ALA A 39 -7.57 6.49 5.42
CA ALA A 39 -6.30 7.20 5.51
C ALA A 39 -5.83 7.66 4.12
N ALA A 40 -5.88 6.80 3.12
CA ALA A 40 -5.51 7.11 1.74
C ALA A 40 -6.45 8.16 1.12
N ARG A 41 -7.78 8.02 1.30
CA ARG A 41 -8.77 8.98 0.82
C ARG A 41 -8.54 10.39 1.38
N SER A 42 -8.18 10.48 2.65
CA SER A 42 -7.91 11.76 3.32
C SER A 42 -6.62 12.43 2.87
N ALA A 43 -5.72 11.70 2.22
CA ALA A 43 -4.43 12.20 1.71
C ALA A 43 -4.38 12.31 0.19
N SER A 44 -5.50 12.09 -0.51
CA SER A 44 -5.61 12.02 -1.95
C SER A 44 -6.66 13.01 -2.48
N ASP A 45 -6.40 13.58 -3.65
CA ASP A 45 -7.36 14.45 -4.36
C ASP A 45 -8.43 13.65 -5.11
N TYR A 46 -8.19 12.35 -5.31
CA TYR A 46 -9.07 11.43 -6.05
C TYR A 46 -9.55 10.27 -5.18
N ALA A 47 -10.56 9.54 -5.65
CA ALA A 47 -10.92 8.27 -5.07
C ALA A 47 -9.74 7.29 -5.10
N PRO A 48 -9.41 6.60 -4.00
CA PRO A 48 -8.32 5.64 -3.97
C PRO A 48 -8.53 4.50 -4.97
N VAL A 49 -7.45 4.07 -5.64
CA VAL A 49 -7.45 2.88 -6.47
C VAL A 49 -7.08 1.68 -5.61
N LEU A 50 -8.01 0.76 -5.44
CA LEU A 50 -7.82 -0.47 -4.67
C LEU A 50 -7.43 -1.62 -5.59
N VAL A 51 -6.20 -2.13 -5.45
CA VAL A 51 -5.74 -3.30 -6.19
C VAL A 51 -6.21 -4.55 -5.48
N ILE A 52 -7.11 -5.28 -6.13
CA ILE A 52 -7.70 -6.53 -5.66
C ILE A 52 -7.20 -7.71 -6.50
N GLY A 53 -7.24 -8.92 -5.97
CA GLY A 53 -6.77 -10.12 -6.66
C GLY A 53 -7.36 -11.36 -6.02
N HIS A 54 -6.67 -11.97 -5.06
CA HIS A 54 -7.25 -13.07 -4.30
C HIS A 54 -8.53 -12.61 -3.58
N ALA A 55 -9.63 -13.37 -3.74
CA ALA A 55 -10.94 -13.04 -3.19
C ALA A 55 -11.46 -11.64 -3.59
N ALA A 56 -11.19 -11.23 -4.83
CA ALA A 56 -11.52 -9.90 -5.35
C ALA A 56 -12.99 -9.51 -5.16
N GLN A 57 -13.91 -10.45 -5.35
CA GLN A 57 -15.35 -10.20 -5.19
C GLN A 57 -15.73 -9.92 -3.72
N GLU A 58 -15.16 -10.68 -2.78
CA GLU A 58 -15.41 -10.50 -1.35
C GLU A 58 -14.89 -9.15 -0.87
N VAL A 59 -13.67 -8.77 -1.31
CA VAL A 59 -13.06 -7.49 -0.97
C VAL A 59 -13.88 -6.34 -1.54
N ARG A 60 -14.31 -6.43 -2.81
CA ARG A 60 -15.18 -5.43 -3.44
C ARG A 60 -16.49 -5.28 -2.69
N ALA A 61 -17.19 -6.39 -2.43
CA ALA A 61 -18.46 -6.39 -1.72
C ALA A 61 -18.36 -5.76 -0.31
N ALA A 62 -17.26 -6.02 0.41
CA ALA A 62 -17.03 -5.43 1.72
C ALA A 62 -16.86 -3.90 1.67
N VAL A 63 -16.14 -3.38 0.66
CA VAL A 63 -15.95 -1.94 0.45
C VAL A 63 -17.26 -1.27 0.07
N GLU A 64 -17.99 -1.84 -0.88
CA GLU A 64 -19.29 -1.33 -1.36
C GLU A 64 -20.35 -1.34 -0.25
N SER A 65 -20.42 -2.43 0.53
CA SER A 65 -21.36 -2.55 1.67
C SER A 65 -21.06 -1.53 2.78
N ALA A 66 -19.82 -1.12 2.91
CA ALA A 66 -19.42 -0.07 3.85
C ALA A 66 -19.72 1.35 3.33
N GLY A 67 -20.21 1.50 2.09
CA GLY A 67 -20.41 2.80 1.44
C GLY A 67 -19.11 3.57 1.18
N ALA A 68 -17.97 2.87 1.13
CA ALA A 68 -16.67 3.50 0.94
C ALA A 68 -16.38 3.68 -0.57
N GLU A 69 -15.90 4.87 -0.93
CA GLU A 69 -15.57 5.20 -2.31
C GLU A 69 -14.19 4.67 -2.68
N ALA A 70 -14.11 3.84 -3.74
CA ALA A 70 -12.86 3.36 -4.31
C ALA A 70 -13.03 2.98 -5.78
N LEU A 71 -11.98 3.14 -6.57
CA LEU A 71 -11.81 2.52 -7.87
C LEU A 71 -11.15 1.15 -7.69
N PHE A 72 -11.45 0.18 -8.53
CA PHE A 72 -10.91 -1.17 -8.40
C PHE A 72 -10.05 -1.52 -9.61
N ALA A 73 -8.85 -2.02 -9.34
CA ALA A 73 -7.95 -2.59 -10.33
C ALA A 73 -7.71 -4.08 -10.00
N LEU A 74 -7.84 -4.96 -10.98
CA LEU A 74 -7.64 -6.38 -10.78
C LEU A 74 -6.19 -6.77 -11.08
N GLN A 75 -5.52 -7.38 -10.10
CA GLN A 75 -4.27 -8.09 -10.29
C GLN A 75 -4.57 -9.57 -10.53
N GLU A 76 -4.63 -9.99 -11.79
CA GLU A 76 -4.96 -11.37 -12.14
C GLU A 76 -3.89 -12.38 -11.70
N GLN A 77 -2.63 -12.03 -11.89
CA GLN A 77 -1.46 -12.83 -11.50
C GLN A 77 -0.69 -12.14 -10.39
N GLN A 78 -0.41 -12.83 -9.30
CA GLN A 78 0.27 -12.27 -8.14
C GLN A 78 1.80 -12.30 -8.33
N LEU A 79 2.31 -11.46 -9.23
CA LEU A 79 3.74 -11.36 -9.57
C LEU A 79 4.50 -10.35 -8.70
N GLY A 80 3.99 -10.07 -7.50
CA GLY A 80 4.63 -9.18 -6.54
C GLY A 80 4.05 -7.76 -6.51
N THR A 81 4.63 -6.93 -5.63
CA THR A 81 4.15 -5.58 -5.29
C THR A 81 4.23 -4.62 -6.47
N GLY A 82 5.33 -4.64 -7.22
CA GLY A 82 5.49 -3.80 -8.41
C GLY A 82 4.43 -4.09 -9.47
N HIS A 83 4.15 -5.37 -9.73
CA HIS A 83 3.09 -5.79 -10.66
C HIS A 83 1.70 -5.34 -10.18
N ALA A 84 1.45 -5.37 -8.86
CA ALA A 84 0.20 -4.86 -8.30
C ALA A 84 0.03 -3.36 -8.57
N VAL A 85 1.06 -2.55 -8.38
CA VAL A 85 1.05 -1.11 -8.72
C VAL A 85 0.81 -0.91 -10.21
N MET A 86 1.47 -1.68 -11.07
CA MET A 86 1.27 -1.60 -12.54
C MET A 86 -0.15 -1.95 -12.96
N SER A 87 -0.81 -2.89 -12.26
CA SER A 87 -2.22 -3.25 -12.52
C SER A 87 -3.18 -2.09 -12.28
N ALA A 88 -2.81 -1.13 -11.41
CA ALA A 88 -3.61 0.06 -11.14
C ALA A 88 -3.44 1.19 -12.18
N ARG A 89 -2.46 1.10 -13.08
CA ARG A 89 -2.05 2.20 -13.97
C ARG A 89 -3.21 2.86 -14.73
N LEU A 90 -4.11 2.07 -15.28
CA LEU A 90 -5.24 2.58 -16.07
C LEU A 90 -6.36 3.20 -15.23
N ALA A 91 -6.37 2.94 -13.92
CA ALA A 91 -7.34 3.50 -12.99
C ALA A 91 -6.83 4.76 -12.28
N VAL A 92 -5.53 5.05 -12.37
CA VAL A 92 -4.95 6.29 -11.85
C VAL A 92 -5.29 7.44 -12.82
N PRO A 93 -5.82 8.57 -12.34
CA PRO A 93 -6.10 9.72 -13.17
C PRO A 93 -4.86 10.24 -13.93
N GLU A 94 -5.01 10.55 -15.21
CA GLU A 94 -3.89 10.99 -16.06
C GLU A 94 -3.27 12.31 -15.61
N ASP A 95 -4.05 13.14 -14.92
CA ASP A 95 -3.62 14.44 -14.40
C ASP A 95 -3.11 14.37 -12.94
N ALA A 96 -2.89 13.17 -12.40
CA ALA A 96 -2.22 12.99 -11.12
C ALA A 96 -0.71 13.21 -11.26
N ASP A 97 -0.19 14.16 -10.48
CA ASP A 97 1.25 14.48 -10.45
C ASP A 97 2.04 13.56 -9.52
N LEU A 98 1.36 13.00 -8.52
CA LEU A 98 1.94 12.15 -7.46
C LEU A 98 1.03 10.96 -7.16
N VAL A 99 1.65 9.80 -6.96
CA VAL A 99 0.94 8.59 -6.55
C VAL A 99 1.46 8.12 -5.20
N LEU A 100 0.58 8.10 -4.20
CA LEU A 100 0.82 7.46 -2.90
C LEU A 100 0.49 5.97 -2.99
N VAL A 101 1.44 5.11 -2.63
CA VAL A 101 1.21 3.66 -2.59
C VAL A 101 1.25 3.19 -1.14
N THR A 102 0.22 2.47 -0.71
CA THR A 102 0.12 1.87 0.61
C THR A 102 -0.48 0.47 0.57
N CYS A 103 -0.43 -0.24 1.70
CA CYS A 103 -0.99 -1.59 1.81
C CYS A 103 -2.32 -1.57 2.57
N GLY A 104 -3.28 -2.40 2.13
CA GLY A 104 -4.60 -2.52 2.76
C GLY A 104 -4.58 -3.21 4.14
N ASP A 105 -3.45 -3.75 4.56
CA ASP A 105 -3.23 -4.38 5.85
C ASP A 105 -2.50 -3.48 6.87
N MET A 106 -2.50 -2.17 6.64
CA MET A 106 -1.90 -1.16 7.52
C MET A 106 -2.97 -0.29 8.21
N PRO A 107 -3.78 -0.85 9.12
CA PRO A 107 -4.93 -0.14 9.71
C PRO A 107 -4.52 1.02 10.63
N LEU A 108 -3.26 1.07 11.09
CA LEU A 108 -2.75 2.13 11.96
C LEU A 108 -2.01 3.24 11.20
N LEU A 109 -1.95 3.15 9.88
CA LEU A 109 -1.37 4.22 9.05
C LEU A 109 -2.25 5.46 9.11
N ARG A 110 -1.67 6.57 9.59
CA ARG A 110 -2.41 7.82 9.76
C ARG A 110 -2.41 8.66 8.48
N PRO A 111 -3.48 9.39 8.18
CA PRO A 111 -3.54 10.33 7.06
C PRO A 111 -2.41 11.37 7.10
N GLU A 112 -2.03 11.84 8.29
CA GLU A 112 -0.94 12.80 8.49
C GLU A 112 0.39 12.27 7.97
N THR A 113 0.69 10.99 8.22
CA THR A 113 1.92 10.34 7.72
C THR A 113 1.96 10.34 6.20
N LEU A 114 0.85 10.03 5.54
CA LEU A 114 0.75 10.05 4.08
C LEU A 114 0.91 11.46 3.52
N ARG A 115 0.27 12.47 4.15
CA ARG A 115 0.41 13.87 3.74
C ARG A 115 1.85 14.37 3.92
N GLN A 116 2.50 14.02 5.03
CA GLN A 116 3.91 14.36 5.27
C GLN A 116 4.83 13.72 4.25
N LEU A 117 4.61 12.44 3.90
CA LEU A 117 5.39 11.76 2.87
C LEU A 117 5.26 12.46 1.52
N ALA A 118 4.04 12.85 1.13
CA ALA A 118 3.77 13.59 -0.08
C ALA A 118 4.43 14.99 -0.07
N ALA A 119 4.41 15.70 1.06
CA ALA A 119 5.06 16.99 1.22
C ALA A 119 6.58 16.88 1.07
N LEU A 120 7.21 15.94 1.77
CA LEU A 120 8.64 15.66 1.67
C LEU A 120 9.07 15.28 0.27
N HIS A 121 8.24 14.53 -0.46
CA HIS A 121 8.52 14.20 -1.86
C HIS A 121 8.56 15.45 -2.74
N ARG A 122 7.60 16.36 -2.56
CA ARG A 122 7.54 17.63 -3.31
C ARG A 122 8.72 18.54 -3.02
N GLU A 123 9.14 18.59 -1.76
CA GLU A 123 10.27 19.42 -1.33
C GLU A 123 11.61 18.90 -1.85
N ASN A 124 11.80 17.59 -1.87
CA ASN A 124 13.07 16.97 -2.25
C ASN A 124 13.22 16.74 -3.76
N GLY A 125 12.13 16.74 -4.53
CA GLY A 125 12.17 16.65 -6.00
C GLY A 125 12.70 15.31 -6.54
N GLY A 126 12.65 14.23 -5.75
CA GLY A 126 13.10 12.89 -6.16
C GLY A 126 12.05 12.17 -7.01
N VAL A 127 12.46 11.06 -7.64
CA VAL A 127 11.54 10.21 -8.41
C VAL A 127 10.73 9.25 -7.52
N LEU A 128 11.25 8.95 -6.32
CA LEU A 128 10.63 8.07 -5.33
C LEU A 128 11.00 8.54 -3.93
N THR A 129 10.01 8.56 -3.04
CA THR A 129 10.20 8.74 -1.60
C THR A 129 9.51 7.60 -0.86
N MET A 130 10.17 7.01 0.12
CA MET A 130 9.63 5.89 0.86
C MET A 130 9.76 6.08 2.37
N THR A 131 8.84 5.51 3.13
CA THR A 131 8.94 5.40 4.58
C THR A 131 9.73 4.15 4.95
N SER A 132 10.72 4.29 5.81
CA SER A 132 11.45 3.18 6.42
C SER A 132 11.32 3.22 7.94
N VAL A 133 11.51 2.07 8.58
CA VAL A 133 11.48 1.92 10.03
C VAL A 133 12.83 1.40 10.49
N VAL A 134 13.36 1.98 11.57
CA VAL A 134 14.51 1.42 12.31
C VAL A 134 13.95 0.68 13.50
N GLY A 135 14.28 -0.58 13.64
CA GLY A 135 13.79 -1.41 14.74
C GLY A 135 14.81 -2.48 15.12
N ASP A 136 14.75 -2.91 16.38
CA ASP A 136 15.67 -3.90 16.95
C ASP A 136 15.41 -5.32 16.43
N VAL A 137 14.17 -5.60 16.00
CA VAL A 137 13.76 -6.90 15.46
C VAL A 137 13.14 -6.71 14.07
N PRO A 138 13.97 -6.77 13.02
CA PRO A 138 13.51 -6.50 11.65
C PRO A 138 12.77 -7.69 11.01
N ARG A 139 12.29 -8.65 11.77
CA ARG A 139 11.62 -9.86 11.28
C ARG A 139 10.35 -9.53 10.49
N GLY A 140 10.21 -10.08 9.28
CA GLY A 140 9.05 -9.88 8.40
C GLY A 140 9.12 -8.64 7.52
N PHE A 141 10.20 -7.86 7.59
CA PHE A 141 10.40 -6.67 6.77
C PHE A 141 11.55 -6.85 5.79
N GLY A 142 11.50 -6.16 4.65
CA GLY A 142 12.64 -6.02 3.76
C GLY A 142 13.76 -5.18 4.41
N ARG A 143 14.98 -5.34 3.89
CA ARG A 143 16.16 -4.58 4.29
C ARG A 143 16.43 -3.50 3.28
N ILE A 144 16.89 -2.35 3.76
CA ILE A 144 17.26 -1.20 2.92
C ILE A 144 18.75 -0.93 3.11
N PRO A 145 19.65 -1.66 2.40
CA PRO A 145 21.07 -1.36 2.46
C PRO A 145 21.34 0.03 1.89
N ARG A 146 22.22 0.76 2.58
CA ARG A 146 22.60 2.12 2.21
C ARG A 146 24.09 2.21 1.90
N GLY A 147 24.43 3.01 0.92
CA GLY A 147 25.81 3.35 0.62
C GLY A 147 26.42 4.28 1.67
N ALA A 148 27.74 4.49 1.59
CA ALA A 148 28.49 5.36 2.51
C ALA A 148 27.96 6.82 2.54
N ASN A 149 27.34 7.29 1.46
CA ASN A 149 26.71 8.60 1.33
C ASN A 149 25.23 8.62 1.78
N GLY A 150 24.72 7.51 2.37
CA GLY A 150 23.32 7.37 2.79
C GLY A 150 22.33 7.01 1.67
N SER A 151 22.77 6.91 0.41
CA SER A 151 21.91 6.53 -0.72
C SER A 151 21.35 5.12 -0.54
N ILE A 152 20.11 4.91 -0.97
CA ILE A 152 19.48 3.57 -0.99
C ILE A 152 20.11 2.79 -2.15
N LEU A 153 20.70 1.62 -1.84
CA LEU A 153 21.32 0.73 -2.83
C LEU A 153 20.32 -0.30 -3.38
N ALA A 154 19.45 -0.82 -2.50
CA ALA A 154 18.47 -1.83 -2.86
C ALA A 154 17.35 -1.90 -1.82
N ILE A 155 16.30 -2.65 -2.14
CA ILE A 155 15.31 -3.17 -1.19
C ILE A 155 15.44 -4.70 -1.29
N VAL A 156 15.86 -5.35 -0.22
CA VAL A 156 16.09 -6.79 -0.18
C VAL A 156 15.03 -7.43 0.72
N GLU A 157 14.19 -8.28 0.16
CA GLU A 157 13.19 -9.01 0.93
C GLU A 157 13.84 -9.93 1.96
N GLU A 158 13.18 -10.17 3.10
CA GLU A 158 13.71 -10.98 4.20
C GLU A 158 14.19 -12.36 3.73
N ALA A 159 13.45 -13.00 2.82
CA ALA A 159 13.79 -14.33 2.28
C ALA A 159 15.09 -14.35 1.45
N ALA A 160 15.52 -13.21 0.97
CA ALA A 160 16.73 -13.03 0.16
C ALA A 160 17.85 -12.29 0.93
N ALA A 161 17.59 -11.88 2.18
CA ALA A 161 18.57 -11.19 3.00
C ALA A 161 19.57 -12.19 3.60
N THR A 162 20.85 -11.89 3.46
CA THR A 162 21.94 -12.59 4.17
C THR A 162 22.11 -12.03 5.58
N PRO A 163 22.51 -12.85 6.55
CA PRO A 163 22.88 -12.33 7.88
C PRO A 163 24.24 -11.62 7.76
N GLU A 164 24.25 -10.34 7.67
CA GLU A 164 25.39 -9.43 7.88
C GLU A 164 24.96 -8.32 8.82
#